data_4dddb221a93db60eee943a6129f35399
#
_entry.id   4dddb221a93db60eee943a6129f35399
#
_cell.length_a   1.000
_cell.length_b   1.000
_cell.length_c   1.000
_cell.angle_alpha   90.00
_cell.angle_beta   90.00
_cell.angle_gamma   90.00
#
_symmetry.space_group_name_H-M   'P 1'
#
loop_
_entity.id
_entity.type
_entity.pdbx_description
1 polymer ?
#
loop_
_entity_poly.entity_id
_entity_poly.type
_entity_poly.pdbx_seq_one_letter_code
_entity_poly.pdbx_strand_id
1 'polypeptide(L)'
;GRKMKKYVKRLEAIMLGITMLFSMPFSGTAMAAGKTSANQMTVKTHTAQTTAVEDAESPKTTFPVHVIHKTGNDKENFVIVIMGDGYTAQQQDQFVKDATQKAQGMLTWSPYKEYSDRINIYAIQTISNETGISEYGGKSVDSYFHLRLFGKAIGFSNGGDQKAKDLREEMEKKYLDAGASVGTIHILSNTNGDFGASINSLFSFSTNSEDNSSGTAMTHEVSHSIGGLGDEYERYTNKPNTSATSD
;
A
#
# COMPACT_ATOMS: atom_id res chain seq x y z
N GLY A 1 -7.24 6.97 -21.91
CA GLY A 1 -8.48 7.63 -21.48
C GLY A 1 -9.65 6.66 -21.24
N ARG A 2 -9.89 5.65 -22.12
CA ARG A 2 -11.06 4.74 -22.03
C ARG A 2 -10.87 3.62 -21.03
N LYS A 3 -9.64 3.12 -20.84
CA LYS A 3 -9.32 2.04 -19.88
C LYS A 3 -9.37 2.55 -18.44
N MET A 4 -8.80 3.71 -18.14
CA MET A 4 -8.86 4.33 -16.82
C MET A 4 -10.29 4.59 -16.34
N LYS A 5 -11.18 5.08 -17.24
CA LYS A 5 -12.61 5.28 -16.91
C LYS A 5 -13.34 3.98 -16.51
N LYS A 6 -12.88 2.82 -16.98
CA LYS A 6 -13.49 1.52 -16.64
C LYS A 6 -13.06 1.03 -15.26
N TYR A 7 -11.82 1.33 -14.84
CA TYR A 7 -11.33 1.00 -13.50
C TYR A 7 -11.91 1.93 -12.44
N VAL A 8 -11.96 3.23 -12.71
CA VAL A 8 -12.61 4.22 -11.83
C VAL A 8 -14.08 3.85 -11.59
N LYS A 9 -14.85 3.47 -12.64
CA LYS A 9 -16.25 3.02 -12.46
C LYS A 9 -16.40 1.71 -11.69
N ARG A 10 -15.43 0.80 -11.75
CA ARG A 10 -15.45 -0.45 -10.96
C ARG A 10 -15.10 -0.18 -9.49
N LEU A 11 -14.19 0.74 -9.21
CA LEU A 11 -13.86 1.20 -7.86
C LEU A 11 -14.97 2.05 -7.25
N GLU A 12 -15.61 2.92 -8.03
CA GLU A 12 -16.80 3.66 -7.58
C GLU A 12 -17.93 2.71 -7.16
N ALA A 13 -18.12 1.59 -7.86
CA ALA A 13 -19.11 0.57 -7.48
C ALA A 13 -18.72 -0.17 -6.19
N ILE A 14 -17.42 -0.38 -5.94
CA ILE A 14 -16.90 -0.96 -4.72
C ILE A 14 -17.06 0.02 -3.54
N MET A 15 -16.79 1.30 -3.76
CA MET A 15 -16.89 2.35 -2.74
C MET A 15 -18.33 2.75 -2.44
N LEU A 16 -19.28 2.73 -3.42
CA LEU A 16 -20.70 2.95 -3.14
C LEU A 16 -21.29 1.86 -2.23
N GLY A 17 -20.80 0.62 -2.30
CA GLY A 17 -21.19 -0.45 -1.37
C GLY A 17 -20.77 -0.18 0.08
N ILE A 18 -19.69 0.58 0.29
CA ILE A 18 -19.16 0.88 1.62
C ILE A 18 -19.94 2.01 2.29
N THR A 19 -20.41 3.01 1.54
CA THR A 19 -21.18 4.14 2.08
C THR A 19 -22.55 3.74 2.62
N MET A 20 -23.13 2.62 2.18
CA MET A 20 -24.42 2.15 2.70
C MET A 20 -24.33 1.33 4.01
N LEU A 21 -23.14 0.90 4.42
CA LEU A 21 -22.97 0.08 5.65
C LEU A 21 -22.72 0.91 6.92
N PHE A 22 -22.49 2.22 6.81
CA PHE A 22 -22.19 3.10 7.96
C PHE A 22 -23.38 3.85 8.54
N SER A 23 -24.61 3.60 8.07
CA SER A 23 -25.81 4.30 8.56
C SER A 23 -26.76 3.43 9.38
N MET A 24 -26.25 2.54 10.25
CA MET A 24 -27.07 1.86 11.25
C MET A 24 -26.82 2.45 12.64
N PRO A 25 -27.86 2.90 13.37
CA PRO A 25 -27.68 3.41 14.72
C PRO A 25 -27.38 2.27 15.69
N PHE A 26 -26.36 2.45 16.50
CA PHE A 26 -25.98 1.58 17.60
C PHE A 26 -26.99 1.72 18.74
N SER A 27 -27.92 0.77 18.85
CA SER A 27 -28.79 0.62 20.05
C SER A 27 -28.17 -0.40 20.97
N GLY A 28 -27.58 0.08 22.05
CA GLY A 28 -27.09 -0.78 23.12
C GLY A 28 -28.23 -1.33 23.98
N THR A 29 -28.21 -2.64 24.21
CA THR A 29 -28.89 -3.25 25.36
C THR A 29 -27.95 -4.27 25.98
N ALA A 30 -27.55 -3.96 27.21
CA ALA A 30 -26.88 -4.90 28.11
C ALA A 30 -27.91 -5.88 28.68
N MET A 31 -27.58 -7.18 28.66
CA MET A 31 -28.15 -8.11 29.64
C MET A 31 -27.37 -9.42 29.77
N ALA A 32 -26.94 -9.64 31.01
CA ALA A 32 -26.95 -10.86 31.79
C ALA A 32 -26.11 -12.10 31.42
N ALA A 33 -25.29 -12.45 32.40
CA ALA A 33 -24.52 -13.66 32.54
C ALA A 33 -25.41 -14.93 32.57
N GLY A 34 -24.98 -15.93 31.80
CA GLY A 34 -25.46 -17.31 31.92
C GLY A 34 -24.28 -18.26 31.77
N LYS A 35 -23.98 -18.98 32.85
CA LYS A 35 -23.04 -20.12 32.85
C LYS A 35 -23.65 -21.27 32.06
N THR A 36 -22.90 -21.95 31.19
CA THR A 36 -22.84 -23.42 31.17
C THR A 36 -21.95 -23.97 30.05
N SER A 37 -21.17 -24.94 30.45
CA SER A 37 -20.74 -26.15 29.74
C SER A 37 -19.73 -26.04 28.60
N ALA A 38 -18.53 -26.55 28.92
CA ALA A 38 -17.47 -26.90 27.99
C ALA A 38 -17.95 -27.95 26.98
N ASN A 39 -17.94 -27.60 25.72
CA ASN A 39 -17.91 -28.56 24.62
C ASN A 39 -16.57 -28.36 23.88
N GLN A 40 -15.75 -29.39 23.96
CA GLN A 40 -14.50 -29.46 23.21
C GLN A 40 -14.82 -29.45 21.71
N MET A 41 -14.60 -28.32 21.08
CA MET A 41 -14.62 -28.22 19.63
C MET A 41 -13.19 -28.44 19.13
N THR A 42 -12.98 -29.60 18.52
CA THR A 42 -11.73 -29.97 17.87
C THR A 42 -11.46 -28.96 16.76
N VAL A 43 -10.52 -28.06 16.99
CA VAL A 43 -10.01 -27.16 15.96
C VAL A 43 -9.20 -27.99 14.97
N LYS A 44 -9.76 -28.25 13.79
CA LYS A 44 -8.99 -28.73 12.65
C LYS A 44 -8.12 -27.57 12.19
N THR A 45 -6.86 -27.62 12.55
CA THR A 45 -5.81 -26.77 11.99
C THR A 45 -5.71 -27.08 10.49
N HIS A 46 -6.28 -26.24 9.66
CA HIS A 46 -5.93 -26.23 8.26
C HIS A 46 -4.53 -25.62 8.13
N THR A 47 -3.54 -26.47 8.08
CA THR A 47 -2.20 -26.09 7.62
C THR A 47 -2.35 -25.63 6.19
N ALA A 48 -2.21 -24.33 5.96
CA ALA A 48 -2.06 -23.79 4.62
C ALA A 48 -0.78 -24.40 4.04
N GLN A 49 -0.93 -25.39 3.15
CA GLN A 49 0.15 -25.85 2.31
C GLN A 49 0.54 -24.70 1.41
N THR A 50 1.68 -24.09 1.73
CA THR A 50 2.42 -23.25 0.78
C THR A 50 2.91 -24.20 -0.31
N THR A 51 2.12 -24.34 -1.37
CA THR A 51 2.61 -24.92 -2.61
C THR A 51 3.66 -23.97 -3.14
N ALA A 52 4.92 -24.35 -3.04
CA ALA A 52 5.98 -23.75 -3.82
C ALA A 52 5.55 -23.88 -5.29
N VAL A 53 5.17 -22.76 -5.90
CA VAL A 53 4.96 -22.68 -7.34
C VAL A 53 6.35 -22.79 -7.93
N GLU A 54 6.60 -23.92 -8.63
CA GLU A 54 7.80 -24.12 -9.42
C GLU A 54 8.02 -22.90 -10.33
N ASP A 55 9.29 -22.45 -10.38
CA ASP A 55 9.80 -21.41 -11.25
C ASP A 55 9.42 -21.66 -12.73
N ALA A 56 8.28 -21.13 -13.14
CA ALA A 56 8.11 -20.79 -14.53
C ALA A 56 9.09 -19.64 -14.80
N GLU A 57 9.99 -19.83 -15.77
CA GLU A 57 11.03 -18.88 -16.17
C GLU A 57 10.41 -17.47 -16.30
N SER A 58 10.62 -16.66 -15.25
CA SER A 58 10.00 -15.32 -15.16
C SER A 58 10.48 -14.48 -16.33
N PRO A 59 9.59 -13.79 -17.05
CA PRO A 59 9.99 -12.84 -18.08
C PRO A 59 10.99 -11.88 -17.47
N LYS A 60 12.13 -11.66 -18.13
CA LYS A 60 13.29 -10.90 -17.64
C LYS A 60 12.92 -9.44 -17.40
N THR A 61 12.40 -9.14 -16.22
CA THR A 61 12.28 -7.76 -15.71
C THR A 61 13.66 -7.25 -15.26
N THR A 62 13.84 -5.93 -15.28
CA THR A 62 15.11 -5.29 -14.86
C THR A 62 15.48 -5.67 -13.42
N PHE A 63 14.47 -5.83 -12.57
CA PHE A 63 14.63 -6.27 -11.17
C PHE A 63 13.78 -7.52 -10.90
N PRO A 64 14.19 -8.37 -9.95
CA PRO A 64 13.38 -9.49 -9.52
C PRO A 64 12.01 -9.04 -9.02
N VAL A 65 10.98 -9.82 -9.32
CA VAL A 65 9.62 -9.62 -8.85
C VAL A 65 9.25 -10.73 -7.88
N HIS A 66 8.83 -10.34 -6.68
CA HIS A 66 8.33 -11.27 -5.67
C HIS A 66 6.81 -11.21 -5.59
N VAL A 67 6.16 -12.38 -5.60
CA VAL A 67 4.71 -12.47 -5.43
C VAL A 67 4.37 -12.47 -3.95
N ILE A 68 3.71 -11.42 -3.47
CA ILE A 68 3.28 -11.34 -2.06
C ILE A 68 1.89 -11.97 -1.87
N HIS A 69 0.96 -11.64 -2.76
CA HIS A 69 -0.41 -12.10 -2.71
C HIS A 69 -0.97 -12.20 -4.13
N LYS A 70 -1.36 -13.40 -4.54
CA LYS A 70 -1.99 -13.63 -5.85
C LYS A 70 -3.18 -14.56 -5.69
N THR A 71 -4.37 -14.08 -6.01
CA THR A 71 -5.63 -14.80 -5.84
C THR A 71 -6.33 -15.10 -7.16
N GLY A 72 -5.91 -14.44 -8.24
CA GLY A 72 -6.54 -14.63 -9.54
C GLY A 72 -5.75 -14.02 -10.69
N ASN A 73 -6.38 -13.95 -11.84
CA ASN A 73 -5.82 -13.36 -13.05
C ASN A 73 -5.63 -11.84 -12.86
N ASP A 74 -4.47 -11.31 -13.24
CA ASP A 74 -4.13 -9.89 -13.04
C ASP A 74 -5.03 -8.93 -13.84
N LYS A 75 -5.66 -9.42 -14.91
CA LYS A 75 -6.61 -8.62 -15.69
C LYS A 75 -7.95 -8.42 -14.99
N GLU A 76 -8.30 -9.32 -14.10
CA GLU A 76 -9.58 -9.33 -13.37
C GLU A 76 -9.43 -8.75 -11.96
N ASN A 77 -8.25 -8.88 -11.38
CA ASN A 77 -7.92 -8.41 -10.05
C ASN A 77 -7.32 -6.99 -10.08
N PHE A 78 -7.42 -6.30 -8.97
CA PHE A 78 -6.72 -5.03 -8.75
C PHE A 78 -5.27 -5.32 -8.40
N VAL A 79 -4.33 -4.79 -9.20
CA VAL A 79 -2.90 -5.05 -9.03
C VAL A 79 -2.26 -3.90 -8.25
N ILE A 80 -1.64 -4.24 -7.12
CA ILE A 80 -0.80 -3.34 -6.33
C ILE A 80 0.65 -3.76 -6.51
N VAL A 81 1.52 -2.82 -6.83
CA VAL A 81 2.97 -3.06 -6.92
C VAL A 81 3.68 -2.27 -5.83
N ILE A 82 4.46 -2.95 -5.00
CA ILE A 82 5.33 -2.34 -3.99
C ILE A 82 6.74 -2.28 -4.56
N MET A 83 7.39 -1.12 -4.48
CA MET A 83 8.77 -0.92 -4.92
C MET A 83 9.58 -0.37 -3.75
N GLY A 84 10.85 -0.83 -3.59
CA GLY A 84 11.72 -0.38 -2.51
C GLY A 84 12.50 0.88 -2.88
N ASP A 85 12.69 1.82 -1.95
CA ASP A 85 13.67 2.89 -2.08
C ASP A 85 14.58 2.96 -0.86
N GLY A 86 15.90 3.13 -1.08
CA GLY A 86 16.88 3.10 -0.02
C GLY A 86 17.22 1.70 0.51
N TYR A 87 16.84 0.63 -0.20
CA TYR A 87 17.31 -0.73 0.07
C TYR A 87 18.45 -1.08 -0.89
N THR A 88 19.62 -1.37 -0.33
CA THR A 88 20.79 -1.80 -1.12
C THR A 88 20.66 -3.26 -1.58
N ALA A 89 21.61 -3.72 -2.42
CA ALA A 89 21.63 -5.12 -2.86
C ALA A 89 21.69 -6.12 -1.68
N GLN A 90 22.35 -5.76 -0.59
CA GLN A 90 22.45 -6.58 0.63
C GLN A 90 21.17 -6.56 1.48
N GLN A 91 20.25 -5.65 1.20
CA GLN A 91 19.02 -5.45 1.97
C GLN A 91 17.77 -5.94 1.24
N GLN A 92 17.91 -6.70 0.16
CA GLN A 92 16.76 -7.13 -0.64
C GLN A 92 15.87 -8.14 0.09
N ASP A 93 16.45 -9.04 0.88
CA ASP A 93 15.66 -9.93 1.75
C ASP A 93 14.88 -9.15 2.80
N GLN A 94 15.48 -8.09 3.35
CA GLN A 94 14.80 -7.19 4.27
C GLN A 94 13.65 -6.46 3.58
N PHE A 95 13.87 -5.94 2.36
CA PHE A 95 12.80 -5.32 1.57
C PHE A 95 11.62 -6.26 1.35
N VAL A 96 11.87 -7.50 0.91
CA VAL A 96 10.80 -8.48 0.68
C VAL A 96 10.03 -8.77 1.97
N LYS A 97 10.73 -8.90 3.10
CA LYS A 97 10.11 -9.10 4.41
C LYS A 97 9.23 -7.89 4.79
N ASP A 98 9.76 -6.68 4.69
CA ASP A 98 9.04 -5.44 5.03
C ASP A 98 7.80 -5.27 4.14
N ALA A 99 7.96 -5.41 2.82
CA ALA A 99 6.86 -5.30 1.86
C ALA A 99 5.77 -6.34 2.12
N THR A 100 6.15 -7.59 2.40
CA THR A 100 5.21 -8.67 2.73
C THR A 100 4.44 -8.36 4.01
N GLN A 101 5.12 -7.93 5.05
CA GLN A 101 4.49 -7.60 6.33
C GLN A 101 3.50 -6.44 6.20
N LYS A 102 3.87 -5.36 5.48
CA LYS A 102 2.99 -4.22 5.23
C LYS A 102 1.75 -4.62 4.41
N ALA A 103 1.95 -5.39 3.34
CA ALA A 103 0.86 -5.85 2.48
C ALA A 103 -0.10 -6.78 3.23
N GLN A 104 0.43 -7.73 4.00
CA GLN A 104 -0.39 -8.63 4.82
C GLN A 104 -1.16 -7.84 5.89
N GLY A 105 -0.52 -6.87 6.54
CA GLY A 105 -1.17 -5.96 7.47
C GLY A 105 -2.34 -5.22 6.80
N MET A 106 -2.14 -4.63 5.62
CA MET A 106 -3.19 -3.95 4.86
C MET A 106 -4.40 -4.87 4.60
N LEU A 107 -4.17 -6.13 4.24
CA LEU A 107 -5.23 -7.10 3.96
C LEU A 107 -6.03 -7.52 5.22
N THR A 108 -5.66 -7.08 6.42
CA THR A 108 -6.45 -7.28 7.64
C THR A 108 -7.46 -6.17 7.90
N TRP A 109 -7.36 -5.04 7.20
CA TRP A 109 -8.22 -3.86 7.38
C TRP A 109 -9.32 -3.79 6.33
N SER A 110 -10.53 -3.38 6.73
CA SER A 110 -11.57 -3.00 5.79
C SER A 110 -11.14 -1.77 4.98
N PRO A 111 -11.45 -1.71 3.67
CA PRO A 111 -12.20 -2.69 2.88
C PRO A 111 -11.32 -3.79 2.24
N TYR A 112 -10.00 -3.73 2.39
CA TYR A 112 -9.07 -4.65 1.73
C TYR A 112 -9.26 -6.11 2.16
N LYS A 113 -9.67 -6.33 3.42
CA LYS A 113 -9.97 -7.65 3.96
C LYS A 113 -11.10 -8.33 3.20
N GLU A 114 -12.18 -7.63 2.95
CA GLU A 114 -13.38 -8.14 2.29
C GLU A 114 -13.16 -8.40 0.80
N TYR A 115 -12.21 -7.67 0.19
CA TYR A 115 -11.87 -7.79 -1.23
C TYR A 115 -10.51 -8.44 -1.48
N SER A 116 -9.95 -9.12 -0.48
CA SER A 116 -8.62 -9.72 -0.60
C SER A 116 -8.51 -10.74 -1.74
N ASP A 117 -9.60 -11.42 -2.08
CA ASP A 117 -9.71 -12.34 -3.21
C ASP A 117 -9.73 -11.66 -4.59
N ARG A 118 -9.80 -10.33 -4.62
CA ARG A 118 -9.80 -9.47 -5.82
C ARG A 118 -8.57 -8.59 -5.94
N ILE A 119 -7.56 -8.83 -5.12
CA ILE A 119 -6.33 -8.05 -5.07
C ILE A 119 -5.16 -8.98 -5.36
N ASN A 120 -4.24 -8.57 -6.24
CA ASN A 120 -2.94 -9.18 -6.40
C ASN A 120 -1.87 -8.16 -6.00
N ILE A 121 -0.86 -8.59 -5.23
CA ILE A 121 0.21 -7.73 -4.72
C ILE A 121 1.56 -8.32 -5.08
N TYR A 122 2.41 -7.50 -5.69
CA TYR A 122 3.77 -7.84 -6.10
C TYR A 122 4.77 -6.87 -5.50
N ALA A 123 5.99 -7.32 -5.28
CA ALA A 123 7.11 -6.48 -4.90
C ALA A 123 8.19 -6.51 -5.98
N ILE A 124 8.65 -5.33 -6.42
CA ILE A 124 9.81 -5.19 -7.33
C ILE A 124 11.04 -4.83 -6.48
N GLN A 125 12.05 -5.67 -6.51
CA GLN A 125 13.26 -5.57 -5.71
C GLN A 125 14.26 -4.55 -6.28
N THR A 126 13.87 -3.27 -6.32
CA THR A 126 14.73 -2.17 -6.77
C THR A 126 15.92 -1.97 -5.86
N ILE A 127 17.10 -1.76 -6.44
CA ILE A 127 18.37 -1.69 -5.71
C ILE A 127 18.86 -0.25 -5.68
N SER A 128 19.03 0.31 -4.48
CA SER A 128 19.63 1.60 -4.22
C SER A 128 21.16 1.49 -3.99
N ASN A 129 21.90 2.51 -4.32
CA ASN A 129 23.35 2.56 -4.05
C ASN A 129 23.63 2.80 -2.55
N GLU A 130 22.75 3.52 -1.87
CA GLU A 130 22.86 3.84 -0.44
C GLU A 130 21.57 3.50 0.31
N THR A 131 21.74 3.22 1.61
CA THR A 131 20.61 2.96 2.52
C THR A 131 19.90 4.24 2.93
N GLY A 132 18.58 4.21 2.90
CA GLY A 132 17.73 5.32 3.33
C GLY A 132 17.31 6.24 2.19
N ILE A 133 16.72 7.37 2.54
CA ILE A 133 16.29 8.41 1.59
C ILE A 133 16.85 9.77 1.97
N SER A 134 16.86 10.71 1.03
CA SER A 134 17.33 12.08 1.25
C SER A 134 16.41 12.88 2.17
N GLU A 135 16.91 13.96 2.75
CA GLU A 135 16.14 14.95 3.51
C GLU A 135 16.24 16.32 2.84
N TYR A 136 15.14 17.06 2.83
CA TYR A 136 15.14 18.42 2.28
C TYR A 136 15.98 19.35 3.18
N GLY A 137 17.03 19.95 2.60
CA GLY A 137 17.98 20.79 3.36
C GLY A 137 18.92 20.03 4.29
N GLY A 138 18.90 18.69 4.27
CA GLY A 138 19.68 17.81 5.11
C GLY A 138 20.54 16.83 4.31
N LYS A 139 20.57 15.57 4.79
CA LYS A 139 21.34 14.48 4.19
C LYS A 139 20.90 14.21 2.75
N SER A 140 21.87 14.02 1.85
CA SER A 140 21.63 13.47 0.50
C SER A 140 21.97 11.99 0.51
N VAL A 141 21.12 11.18 -0.12
CA VAL A 141 21.25 9.72 -0.24
C VAL A 141 21.03 9.35 -1.71
N ASP A 142 21.91 8.51 -2.27
CA ASP A 142 21.76 7.98 -3.62
C ASP A 142 20.85 6.74 -3.61
N SER A 143 19.56 6.97 -3.41
CA SER A 143 18.55 5.94 -3.50
C SER A 143 18.00 5.81 -4.93
N TYR A 144 17.40 4.67 -5.27
CA TYR A 144 17.00 4.37 -6.65
C TYR A 144 15.98 5.37 -7.22
N PHE A 145 14.93 5.69 -6.47
CA PHE A 145 13.89 6.64 -6.87
C PHE A 145 14.19 8.07 -6.41
N HIS A 146 15.32 8.29 -5.75
CA HIS A 146 15.68 9.59 -5.19
C HIS A 146 14.57 10.18 -4.31
N LEU A 147 13.93 9.35 -3.48
CA LEU A 147 12.94 9.85 -2.54
C LEU A 147 13.56 10.84 -1.56
N ARG A 148 12.74 11.78 -1.14
CA ARG A 148 13.13 12.82 -0.19
C ARG A 148 12.03 13.08 0.83
N LEU A 149 12.45 13.28 2.09
CA LEU A 149 11.57 13.79 3.13
C LEU A 149 11.45 15.32 3.00
N PHE A 150 10.22 15.79 2.99
CA PHE A 150 9.82 17.20 3.04
C PHE A 150 9.03 17.43 4.34
N GLY A 151 9.74 17.55 5.46
CA GLY A 151 9.10 17.52 6.78
C GLY A 151 8.54 16.13 7.10
N LYS A 152 7.22 15.98 7.11
CA LYS A 152 6.55 14.69 7.32
C LYS A 152 6.05 14.01 6.04
N ALA A 153 6.19 14.67 4.90
CA ALA A 153 5.80 14.10 3.61
C ALA A 153 6.99 13.46 2.90
N ILE A 154 6.72 12.41 2.12
CA ILE A 154 7.70 11.76 1.25
C ILE A 154 7.31 12.06 -0.20
N GLY A 155 8.29 12.30 -1.05
CA GLY A 155 8.04 12.52 -2.47
C GLY A 155 9.26 12.22 -3.33
N PHE A 156 9.01 12.10 -4.63
CA PHE A 156 10.05 11.92 -5.62
C PHE A 156 10.90 13.19 -5.79
N SER A 157 12.16 13.00 -6.14
CA SER A 157 13.03 14.04 -6.67
C SER A 157 13.82 13.48 -7.89
N ASN A 158 14.47 14.35 -8.64
CA ASN A 158 15.42 13.98 -9.71
C ASN A 158 14.92 12.90 -10.68
N GLY A 159 13.65 12.95 -11.08
CA GLY A 159 13.06 12.03 -12.07
C GLY A 159 12.74 10.62 -11.53
N GLY A 160 12.67 10.45 -10.20
CA GLY A 160 12.31 9.17 -9.59
C GLY A 160 10.91 8.69 -9.96
N ASP A 161 9.98 9.59 -10.19
CA ASP A 161 8.63 9.28 -10.67
C ASP A 161 8.63 8.64 -12.08
N GLN A 162 9.53 9.09 -12.96
CA GLN A 162 9.65 8.49 -14.28
C GLN A 162 10.22 7.07 -14.19
N LYS A 163 11.23 6.82 -13.35
CA LYS A 163 11.75 5.46 -13.11
C LYS A 163 10.66 4.51 -12.61
N ALA A 164 9.78 4.97 -11.71
CA ALA A 164 8.68 4.16 -11.21
C ALA A 164 7.62 3.86 -12.30
N LYS A 165 7.35 4.82 -13.18
CA LYS A 165 6.47 4.63 -14.34
C LYS A 165 7.06 3.63 -15.34
N ASP A 166 8.36 3.70 -15.61
CA ASP A 166 9.05 2.80 -16.53
C ASP A 166 9.00 1.35 -16.02
N LEU A 167 9.23 1.13 -14.72
CA LEU A 167 9.09 -0.19 -14.10
C LEU A 167 7.65 -0.69 -14.09
N ARG A 168 6.68 0.19 -13.92
CA ARG A 168 5.26 -0.14 -14.08
C ARG A 168 4.96 -0.66 -15.49
N GLU A 169 5.41 0.06 -16.52
CA GLU A 169 5.22 -0.37 -17.91
C GLU A 169 5.93 -1.69 -18.21
N GLU A 170 7.11 -1.89 -17.65
CA GLU A 170 7.83 -3.15 -17.76
C GLU A 170 7.04 -4.30 -17.11
N MET A 171 6.52 -4.09 -15.91
CA MET A 171 5.67 -5.04 -15.19
C MET A 171 4.44 -5.44 -16.00
N GLU A 172 3.73 -4.44 -16.56
CA GLU A 172 2.54 -4.64 -17.39
C GLU A 172 2.83 -5.39 -18.70
N LYS A 173 4.01 -5.17 -19.29
CA LYS A 173 4.38 -5.76 -20.58
C LYS A 173 5.01 -7.15 -20.48
N LYS A 174 5.76 -7.40 -19.41
CA LYS A 174 6.64 -8.57 -19.31
C LYS A 174 6.26 -9.57 -18.23
N TYR A 175 5.53 -9.14 -17.20
CA TYR A 175 5.29 -9.97 -16.02
C TYR A 175 3.81 -10.29 -15.78
N LEU A 176 2.94 -9.30 -15.85
CA LEU A 176 1.51 -9.49 -15.59
C LEU A 176 0.81 -10.25 -16.72
N ASP A 177 -0.33 -10.84 -16.43
CA ASP A 177 -1.19 -11.45 -17.43
C ASP A 177 -1.54 -10.47 -18.55
N ALA A 178 -1.55 -10.95 -19.79
CA ALA A 178 -1.68 -10.11 -20.99
C ALA A 178 -2.90 -9.17 -20.93
N GLY A 179 -2.63 -7.87 -21.02
CA GLY A 179 -3.66 -6.82 -20.97
C GLY A 179 -4.07 -6.41 -19.56
N ALA A 180 -3.41 -6.92 -18.54
CA ALA A 180 -3.52 -6.41 -17.18
C ALA A 180 -2.84 -5.03 -17.04
N SER A 181 -3.19 -4.32 -15.98
CA SER A 181 -2.60 -3.02 -15.66
C SER A 181 -2.39 -2.89 -14.15
N VAL A 182 -1.32 -2.25 -13.75
CA VAL A 182 -1.07 -1.88 -12.36
C VAL A 182 -2.07 -0.81 -11.94
N GLY A 183 -2.82 -1.06 -10.88
CA GLY A 183 -3.82 -0.16 -10.32
C GLY A 183 -3.19 0.96 -9.51
N THR A 184 -2.23 0.63 -8.64
CA THR A 184 -1.47 1.60 -7.84
C THR A 184 -0.06 1.10 -7.56
N ILE A 185 0.84 2.03 -7.31
CA ILE A 185 2.23 1.79 -6.91
C ILE A 185 2.42 2.33 -5.51
N HIS A 186 2.93 1.49 -4.61
CA HIS A 186 3.38 1.89 -3.29
C HIS A 186 4.90 1.87 -3.21
N ILE A 187 5.53 3.01 -2.88
CA ILE A 187 6.97 3.05 -2.66
C ILE A 187 7.24 2.94 -1.16
N LEU A 188 7.88 1.83 -0.78
CA LEU A 188 8.30 1.57 0.59
C LEU A 188 9.73 2.06 0.78
N SER A 189 9.93 3.07 1.62
CA SER A 189 11.25 3.65 1.87
C SER A 189 11.92 3.02 3.09
N ASN A 190 13.22 2.71 2.93
CA ASN A 190 14.06 2.18 4.00
C ASN A 190 14.53 3.31 4.93
N THR A 191 13.60 3.86 5.70
CA THR A 191 13.89 4.92 6.66
C THR A 191 13.00 4.80 7.88
N ASN A 192 13.51 5.22 9.04
CA ASN A 192 12.76 5.24 10.28
C ASN A 192 11.82 6.44 10.32
N GLY A 193 10.82 6.34 11.19
CA GLY A 193 9.82 7.37 11.40
C GLY A 193 8.47 7.01 10.78
N ASP A 194 7.43 7.68 11.23
CA ASP A 194 6.07 7.47 10.75
C ASP A 194 5.74 8.57 9.73
N PHE A 195 6.14 8.32 8.49
CA PHE A 195 5.96 9.24 7.37
C PHE A 195 5.24 8.53 6.23
N GLY A 196 4.35 9.26 5.58
CA GLY A 196 3.66 8.81 4.39
C GLY A 196 3.26 9.97 3.50
N ALA A 197 2.81 9.66 2.31
CA ALA A 197 2.18 10.58 1.38
C ALA A 197 1.48 9.81 0.26
N SER A 198 0.53 10.45 -0.40
CA SER A 198 -0.04 9.99 -1.65
C SER A 198 0.02 11.10 -2.69
N ILE A 199 0.38 10.75 -3.92
CA ILE A 199 0.47 11.69 -5.05
C ILE A 199 -0.33 11.14 -6.21
N ASN A 200 -1.34 11.86 -6.61
CA ASN A 200 -2.23 11.46 -7.71
C ASN A 200 -2.88 10.08 -7.41
N SER A 201 -3.68 9.56 -8.28
CA SER A 201 -4.30 8.24 -8.13
C SER A 201 -3.35 7.06 -8.46
N LEU A 202 -2.04 7.27 -8.45
CA LEU A 202 -1.06 6.26 -8.87
C LEU A 202 -0.02 5.92 -7.81
N PHE A 203 0.48 6.91 -7.07
CA PHE A 203 1.59 6.72 -6.15
C PHE A 203 1.19 6.94 -4.70
N SER A 204 1.64 6.05 -3.85
CA SER A 204 1.63 6.21 -2.40
C SER A 204 3.00 5.85 -1.83
N PHE A 205 3.30 6.36 -0.64
CA PHE A 205 4.61 6.24 0.01
C PHE A 205 4.42 5.92 1.48
N SER A 206 5.27 5.08 2.03
CA SER A 206 5.43 4.94 3.48
C SER A 206 6.85 4.56 3.85
N THR A 207 7.14 4.61 5.14
CA THR A 207 8.40 4.13 5.70
C THR A 207 8.30 2.67 6.14
N ASN A 208 9.45 2.02 6.32
CA ASN A 208 9.54 0.66 6.86
C ASN A 208 9.55 0.62 8.39
N SER A 209 9.23 1.71 9.08
CA SER A 209 9.21 1.79 10.55
C SER A 209 8.53 0.59 11.20
N GLU A 210 9.14 0.06 12.27
CA GLU A 210 8.60 -1.06 13.05
C GLU A 210 7.28 -0.71 13.74
N ASP A 211 7.12 0.53 14.18
CA ASP A 211 5.87 1.04 14.77
C ASP A 211 4.68 0.95 13.81
N ASN A 212 4.97 0.80 12.52
CA ASN A 212 4.02 0.65 11.44
C ASN A 212 3.97 -0.77 10.86
N SER A 213 4.34 -1.77 11.65
CA SER A 213 4.34 -3.19 11.23
C SER A 213 2.96 -3.71 10.83
N SER A 214 1.88 -3.11 11.35
CA SER A 214 0.49 -3.42 11.01
C SER A 214 0.06 -2.99 9.59
N GLY A 215 0.94 -2.35 8.82
CA GLY A 215 0.61 -1.81 7.50
C GLY A 215 -0.30 -0.57 7.53
N THR A 216 -0.50 0.06 8.66
CA THR A 216 -1.45 1.17 8.83
C THR A 216 -1.12 2.35 7.91
N ALA A 217 0.14 2.80 7.85
CA ALA A 217 0.52 3.90 6.96
C ALA A 217 0.38 3.51 5.49
N MET A 218 0.79 2.30 5.10
CA MET A 218 0.56 1.82 3.74
C MET A 218 -0.94 1.79 3.42
N THR A 219 -1.77 1.27 4.32
CA THR A 219 -3.23 1.22 4.15
C THR A 219 -3.81 2.61 3.96
N HIS A 220 -3.42 3.56 4.79
CA HIS A 220 -3.87 4.95 4.73
C HIS A 220 -3.50 5.59 3.38
N GLU A 221 -2.23 5.54 3.00
CA GLU A 221 -1.74 6.19 1.79
C GLU A 221 -2.23 5.51 0.49
N VAL A 222 -2.36 4.18 0.50
CA VAL A 222 -2.95 3.43 -0.62
C VAL A 222 -4.44 3.78 -0.77
N SER A 223 -5.16 4.02 0.32
CA SER A 223 -6.57 4.43 0.27
C SER A 223 -6.75 5.80 -0.38
N HIS A 224 -5.85 6.75 -0.15
CA HIS A 224 -5.85 8.02 -0.88
C HIS A 224 -5.64 7.80 -2.38
N SER A 225 -4.68 6.95 -2.76
CA SER A 225 -4.37 6.68 -4.18
C SER A 225 -5.53 5.99 -4.90
N ILE A 226 -6.17 5.02 -4.26
CA ILE A 226 -7.24 4.22 -4.86
C ILE A 226 -8.58 4.95 -4.81
N GLY A 227 -8.92 5.50 -3.64
CA GLY A 227 -10.25 6.06 -3.36
C GLY A 227 -10.38 7.54 -3.64
N GLY A 228 -9.27 8.26 -3.84
CA GLY A 228 -9.28 9.73 -3.91
C GLY A 228 -9.78 10.37 -2.62
N LEU A 229 -9.66 9.67 -1.49
CA LEU A 229 -10.12 10.13 -0.19
C LEU A 229 -9.22 11.25 0.30
N GLY A 230 -9.80 12.27 0.95
CA GLY A 230 -9.06 13.28 1.69
C GLY A 230 -8.75 12.81 3.12
N ASP A 231 -7.80 13.47 3.76
CA ASP A 231 -7.56 13.30 5.19
C ASP A 231 -8.77 13.79 6.00
N GLU A 232 -9.28 12.96 6.90
CA GLU A 232 -10.40 13.32 7.77
C GLU A 232 -9.96 14.03 9.07
N TYR A 233 -8.64 14.11 9.32
CA TYR A 233 -8.14 14.84 10.47
C TYR A 233 -8.04 16.34 10.18
N GLU A 234 -8.47 17.17 11.14
CA GLU A 234 -8.31 18.62 11.06
C GLU A 234 -6.82 18.97 10.95
N ARG A 235 -6.40 19.46 9.79
CA ARG A 235 -5.14 20.21 9.76
C ARG A 235 -5.38 21.42 10.64
N TYR A 236 -4.64 21.53 11.71
CA TYR A 236 -4.57 22.77 12.51
C TYR A 236 -3.98 23.90 11.63
N THR A 237 -4.77 24.36 10.67
CA THR A 237 -4.49 25.54 9.89
C THR A 237 -5.02 26.72 10.70
N ASN A 238 -4.11 27.34 11.43
CA ASN A 238 -4.20 28.72 11.90
C ASN A 238 -5.49 29.12 12.63
N LYS A 239 -5.35 29.43 13.91
CA LYS A 239 -6.29 30.29 14.61
C LYS A 239 -6.77 31.40 13.65
N PRO A 240 -8.08 31.62 13.52
CA PRO A 240 -8.55 32.80 12.82
C PRO A 240 -7.87 33.99 13.47
N ASN A 241 -7.24 34.81 12.65
CA ASN A 241 -6.64 36.06 13.08
C ASN A 241 -7.79 36.98 13.53
N THR A 242 -8.17 36.89 14.78
CA THR A 242 -9.09 37.83 15.39
C THR A 242 -8.31 39.10 15.64
N SER A 243 -7.98 39.86 14.61
CA SER A 243 -7.78 41.26 14.74
C SER A 243 -9.14 41.88 15.00
N ALA A 244 -9.53 41.92 16.26
CA ALA A 244 -10.62 42.75 16.68
C ALA A 244 -10.19 44.19 16.38
N THR A 245 -10.80 44.76 15.37
CA THR A 245 -10.88 46.20 15.22
C THR A 245 -11.74 46.70 16.35
N SER A 246 -11.10 47.32 17.34
CA SER A 246 -11.76 48.18 18.33
C SER A 246 -12.12 49.47 17.61
N ASP A 247 -13.38 49.74 17.47
CA ASP A 247 -13.94 51.08 17.39
C ASP A 247 -14.32 51.55 18.81
#